data_c1f7a3b84bcfc5f6345de4370528e281
#
_entry.id   c1f7a3b84bcfc5f6345de4370528e281
#
_cell.length_a   1.000
_cell.length_b   1.000
_cell.length_c   1.000
_cell.angle_alpha   90.00
_cell.angle_beta   90.00
_cell.angle_gamma   90.00
#
_symmetry.space_group_name_H-M   'P 1'
#
loop_
_entity.id
_entity.type
_entity.pdbx_description
1 polymer ?
#
loop_
_entity_poly.entity_id
_entity_poly.type
_entity_poly.pdbx_seq_one_letter_code
_entity_poly.pdbx_strand_id
1 'polypeptide(L)'
;DLEGRTALGLGTDLGGYSIMLGGTSGPHLGSFSLIDILSHGRACALLNPYYTVLFAPVIQDQLKVAGAIFKEAGYIKEEIKNMSGRDLGLVVANGMIAFAKDLNFPTTLKEAGATREHLNRMLTAAKNPQLKSKLQNMPTPMDVEKGDVDRMMKPVLEAAFTGKLSLIP
;
A
#
# COMPACT_ATOMS: atom_id res chain seq x y z
N ASP A 1 21.80 -4.63 16.60
CA ASP A 1 21.04 -5.73 17.10
C ASP A 1 20.96 -6.84 16.06
N LEU A 2 21.46 -8.04 16.43
CA LEU A 2 21.54 -9.20 15.54
C LEU A 2 20.18 -9.87 15.34
N GLU A 3 19.36 -9.92 16.37
CA GLU A 3 18.02 -10.51 16.35
C GLU A 3 17.12 -9.73 15.37
N GLY A 4 17.06 -8.42 15.49
CA GLY A 4 16.30 -7.57 14.58
C GLY A 4 16.78 -7.67 13.14
N ARG A 5 18.09 -7.75 12.90
CA ARG A 5 18.64 -7.97 11.56
C ARG A 5 18.27 -9.33 10.98
N THR A 6 18.29 -10.37 11.80
CA THR A 6 17.88 -11.72 11.39
C THR A 6 16.39 -11.75 11.03
N ALA A 7 15.54 -11.18 11.88
CA ALA A 7 14.10 -11.10 11.62
C ALA A 7 13.79 -10.30 10.33
N LEU A 8 14.47 -9.17 10.11
CA LEU A 8 14.33 -8.38 8.90
C LEU A 8 14.81 -9.14 7.66
N GLY A 9 15.94 -9.86 7.74
CA GLY A 9 16.43 -10.70 6.65
C GLY A 9 15.42 -11.77 6.25
N LEU A 10 14.95 -12.55 7.23
CA LEU A 10 13.93 -13.58 7.00
C LEU A 10 12.62 -12.98 6.42
N GLY A 11 12.16 -11.83 6.93
CA GLY A 11 10.99 -11.14 6.41
C GLY A 11 11.18 -10.70 4.96
N THR A 12 12.38 -10.25 4.59
CA THR A 12 12.71 -9.87 3.22
C THR A 12 12.69 -11.07 2.28
N ASP A 13 13.28 -12.21 2.70
CA ASP A 13 13.26 -13.44 1.92
C ASP A 13 11.84 -13.96 1.70
N LEU A 14 11.01 -13.98 2.75
CA LEU A 14 9.60 -14.37 2.63
C LEU A 14 8.83 -13.43 1.70
N GLY A 15 9.13 -12.13 1.74
CA GLY A 15 8.60 -11.15 0.78
C GLY A 15 8.99 -11.49 -0.67
N GLY A 16 10.24 -11.88 -0.89
CA GLY A 16 10.72 -12.34 -2.19
C GLY A 16 9.97 -13.59 -2.69
N TYR A 17 9.76 -14.59 -1.83
CA TYR A 17 8.94 -15.76 -2.16
C TYR A 17 7.50 -15.39 -2.50
N SER A 18 6.90 -14.47 -1.76
CA SER A 18 5.54 -14.00 -2.05
C SER A 18 5.42 -13.36 -3.43
N ILE A 19 6.44 -12.60 -3.85
CA ILE A 19 6.51 -12.00 -5.19
C ILE A 19 6.63 -13.09 -6.28
N MET A 20 7.42 -14.14 -6.03
CA MET A 20 7.55 -15.25 -6.98
C MET A 20 6.22 -15.99 -7.22
N LEU A 21 5.39 -16.12 -6.18
CA LEU A 21 4.12 -16.85 -6.25
C LEU A 21 2.96 -15.97 -6.76
N GLY A 22 2.87 -14.73 -6.29
CA GLY A 22 1.71 -13.85 -6.51
C GLY A 22 1.99 -12.61 -7.35
N GLY A 23 3.25 -12.34 -7.68
CA GLY A 23 3.64 -11.11 -8.36
C GLY A 23 3.61 -9.88 -7.43
N THR A 24 3.54 -8.70 -8.04
CA THR A 24 3.52 -7.42 -7.33
C THR A 24 2.22 -6.66 -7.58
N SER A 25 1.84 -5.79 -6.65
CA SER A 25 0.57 -5.06 -6.66
C SER A 25 0.73 -3.55 -6.89
N GLY A 26 -0.31 -2.77 -6.60
CA GLY A 26 -0.41 -1.34 -6.82
C GLY A 26 0.74 -0.48 -6.30
N PRO A 27 1.25 -0.69 -5.06
CA PRO A 27 2.41 0.05 -4.57
C PRO A 27 3.64 -0.07 -5.46
N HIS A 28 3.93 -1.28 -5.98
CA HIS A 28 5.04 -1.51 -6.90
C HIS A 28 4.82 -0.79 -8.24
N LEU A 29 3.60 -0.85 -8.77
CA LEU A 29 3.27 -0.15 -10.02
C LEU A 29 3.49 1.37 -9.88
N GLY A 30 3.03 1.96 -8.77
CA GLY A 30 3.23 3.38 -8.47
C GLY A 30 4.69 3.76 -8.26
N SER A 31 5.50 2.87 -7.66
CA SER A 31 6.89 3.16 -7.29
C SER A 31 7.79 3.51 -8.49
N PHE A 32 7.53 2.95 -9.66
CA PHE A 32 8.31 3.24 -10.87
C PHE A 32 8.23 4.71 -11.31
N SER A 33 7.17 5.39 -10.94
CA SER A 33 6.97 6.82 -11.25
C SER A 33 7.55 7.76 -10.20
N LEU A 34 8.19 7.23 -9.15
CA LEU A 34 8.72 7.98 -8.00
C LEU A 34 10.25 7.84 -7.84
N ILE A 35 10.92 7.22 -8.81
CA ILE A 35 12.36 6.87 -8.73
C ILE A 35 13.28 8.10 -8.62
N ASP A 36 12.81 9.25 -9.02
CA ASP A 36 13.52 10.53 -8.95
C ASP A 36 13.51 11.15 -7.53
N ILE A 37 12.59 10.70 -6.65
CA ILE A 37 12.45 11.25 -5.29
C ILE A 37 12.52 10.18 -4.19
N LEU A 38 12.21 8.93 -4.49
CA LEU A 38 12.19 7.82 -3.52
C LEU A 38 12.84 6.57 -4.10
N SER A 39 13.59 5.83 -3.28
CA SER A 39 13.97 4.47 -3.65
C SER A 39 12.73 3.58 -3.73
N HIS A 40 12.83 2.49 -4.51
CA HIS A 40 11.72 1.56 -4.76
C HIS A 40 11.03 1.09 -3.47
N GLY A 41 11.80 0.58 -2.49
CA GLY A 41 11.26 0.10 -1.23
C GLY A 41 10.56 1.20 -0.42
N ARG A 42 11.11 2.42 -0.40
CA ARG A 42 10.50 3.56 0.27
C ARG A 42 9.17 3.97 -0.39
N ALA A 43 9.13 3.99 -1.71
CA ALA A 43 7.91 4.29 -2.46
C ALA A 43 6.82 3.23 -2.21
N CYS A 44 7.17 1.94 -2.19
CA CYS A 44 6.25 0.86 -1.86
C CYS A 44 5.74 0.97 -0.42
N ALA A 45 6.63 1.21 0.55
CA ALA A 45 6.26 1.35 1.96
C ALA A 45 5.28 2.51 2.19
N LEU A 46 5.51 3.66 1.53
CA LEU A 46 4.62 4.82 1.62
C LEU A 46 3.24 4.56 1.03
N LEU A 47 3.16 3.87 -0.11
CA LEU A 47 1.89 3.59 -0.79
C LEU A 47 1.09 2.45 -0.15
N ASN A 48 1.75 1.53 0.55
CA ASN A 48 1.13 0.33 1.14
C ASN A 48 -0.11 0.62 2.00
N PRO A 49 -0.11 1.55 2.97
CA PRO A 49 -1.29 1.80 3.81
C PRO A 49 -2.54 2.16 2.99
N TYR A 50 -2.36 2.91 1.92
CA TYR A 50 -3.47 3.37 1.08
C TYR A 50 -4.06 2.24 0.22
N TYR A 51 -3.19 1.42 -0.40
CA TYR A 51 -3.66 0.24 -1.12
C TYR A 51 -4.24 -0.83 -0.19
N THR A 52 -3.77 -0.91 1.06
CA THR A 52 -4.36 -1.77 2.09
C THR A 52 -5.85 -1.48 2.28
N VAL A 53 -6.26 -0.21 2.32
CA VAL A 53 -7.68 0.15 2.43
C VAL A 53 -8.47 -0.31 1.20
N LEU A 54 -7.94 -0.08 -0.01
CA LEU A 54 -8.60 -0.49 -1.26
C LEU A 54 -8.77 -2.02 -1.33
N PHE A 55 -7.74 -2.78 -0.95
CA PHE A 55 -7.75 -4.24 -1.03
C PHE A 55 -8.43 -4.91 0.17
N ALA A 56 -8.74 -4.15 1.22
CA ALA A 56 -9.25 -4.69 2.48
C ALA A 56 -10.39 -5.69 2.32
N PRO A 57 -11.42 -5.49 1.46
CA PRO A 57 -12.51 -6.44 1.35
C PRO A 57 -12.10 -7.85 0.93
N VAL A 58 -10.97 -8.00 0.24
CA VAL A 58 -10.51 -9.28 -0.35
C VAL A 58 -9.26 -9.87 0.31
N ILE A 59 -8.64 -9.16 1.27
CA ILE A 59 -7.43 -9.61 2.00
C ILE A 59 -7.65 -9.69 3.52
N GLN A 60 -8.85 -10.09 3.93
CA GLN A 60 -9.30 -10.02 5.33
C GLN A 60 -8.42 -10.84 6.29
N ASP A 61 -8.05 -12.05 5.91
CA ASP A 61 -7.24 -12.93 6.77
C ASP A 61 -5.84 -12.36 6.98
N GLN A 62 -5.22 -11.84 5.91
CA GLN A 62 -3.93 -11.18 5.97
C GLN A 62 -3.98 -9.91 6.84
N LEU A 63 -5.06 -9.15 6.75
CA LEU A 63 -5.26 -7.95 7.58
C LEU A 63 -5.45 -8.28 9.06
N LYS A 64 -6.11 -9.37 9.39
CA LYS A 64 -6.23 -9.83 10.78
C LYS A 64 -4.88 -10.19 11.38
N VAL A 65 -4.01 -10.87 10.60
CA VAL A 65 -2.66 -11.21 11.04
C VAL A 65 -1.83 -9.93 11.21
N ALA A 66 -1.76 -9.08 10.18
CA ALA A 66 -1.02 -7.82 10.25
C ALA A 66 -1.54 -6.90 11.38
N GLY A 67 -2.86 -6.77 11.50
CA GLY A 67 -3.50 -5.98 12.54
C GLY A 67 -3.19 -6.47 13.96
N ALA A 68 -3.13 -7.79 14.17
CA ALA A 68 -2.73 -8.35 15.46
C ALA A 68 -1.29 -7.97 15.83
N ILE A 69 -0.36 -8.02 14.86
CA ILE A 69 1.04 -7.61 15.05
C ILE A 69 1.14 -6.12 15.40
N PHE A 70 0.46 -5.25 14.64
CA PHE A 70 0.45 -3.81 14.94
C PHE A 70 -0.24 -3.48 16.27
N LYS A 71 -1.24 -4.27 16.66
CA LYS A 71 -1.89 -4.14 17.97
C LYS A 71 -0.96 -4.55 19.11
N GLU A 72 -0.26 -5.67 18.98
CA GLU A 72 0.75 -6.12 19.94
C GLU A 72 1.88 -5.10 20.09
N ALA A 73 2.30 -4.49 18.99
CA ALA A 73 3.30 -3.42 18.98
C ALA A 73 2.77 -2.06 19.48
N GLY A 74 1.48 -1.93 19.81
CA GLY A 74 0.88 -0.72 20.37
C GLY A 74 0.44 0.34 19.37
N TYR A 75 0.51 0.06 18.06
CA TYR A 75 0.09 0.99 16.99
C TYR A 75 -1.42 0.94 16.70
N ILE A 76 -2.11 -0.12 17.09
CA ILE A 76 -3.56 -0.26 17.00
C ILE A 76 -4.10 -0.43 18.41
N LYS A 77 -5.10 0.38 18.77
CA LYS A 77 -5.77 0.34 20.08
C LYS A 77 -7.14 -0.35 20.01
N GLU A 78 -7.74 -0.34 18.85
CA GLU A 78 -9.06 -0.87 18.58
C GLU A 78 -9.11 -2.40 18.72
N GLU A 79 -10.28 -2.94 19.06
CA GLU A 79 -10.51 -4.38 19.05
C GLU A 79 -10.87 -4.86 17.63
N ILE A 80 -9.90 -5.49 16.96
CA ILE A 80 -10.01 -5.86 15.54
C ILE A 80 -10.66 -7.22 15.27
N LYS A 81 -10.88 -8.03 16.33
CA LYS A 81 -11.35 -9.42 16.20
C LYS A 81 -12.63 -9.54 15.37
N ASN A 82 -13.58 -8.64 15.63
CA ASN A 82 -14.89 -8.63 14.98
C ASN A 82 -15.00 -7.63 13.82
N MET A 83 -13.91 -6.94 13.49
CA MET A 83 -13.88 -6.03 12.35
C MET A 83 -13.71 -6.79 11.03
N SER A 84 -14.26 -6.24 9.97
CA SER A 84 -14.15 -6.79 8.62
C SER A 84 -14.20 -5.68 7.56
N GLY A 85 -13.98 -6.05 6.31
CA GLY A 85 -14.10 -5.16 5.17
C GLY A 85 -13.21 -3.93 5.29
N ARG A 86 -13.76 -2.81 4.85
CA ARG A 86 -13.09 -1.52 4.83
C ARG A 86 -12.69 -1.02 6.22
N ASP A 87 -13.50 -1.26 7.25
CA ASP A 87 -13.23 -0.78 8.61
C ASP A 87 -11.97 -1.42 9.18
N LEU A 88 -11.79 -2.73 8.99
CA LEU A 88 -10.55 -3.40 9.34
C LEU A 88 -9.37 -2.83 8.55
N GLY A 89 -9.55 -2.59 7.24
CA GLY A 89 -8.55 -1.98 6.39
C GLY A 89 -8.10 -0.60 6.87
N LEU A 90 -9.03 0.24 7.27
CA LEU A 90 -8.75 1.58 7.81
C LEU A 90 -7.95 1.52 9.12
N VAL A 91 -8.32 0.61 10.04
CA VAL A 91 -7.63 0.45 11.31
C VAL A 91 -6.20 -0.04 11.08
N VAL A 92 -6.01 -1.06 10.23
CA VAL A 92 -4.67 -1.58 9.91
C VAL A 92 -3.82 -0.53 9.18
N ALA A 93 -4.38 0.18 8.21
CA ALA A 93 -3.68 1.26 7.49
C ALA A 93 -3.23 2.39 8.44
N ASN A 94 -4.08 2.77 9.39
CA ASN A 94 -3.72 3.75 10.42
C ASN A 94 -2.60 3.23 11.34
N GLY A 95 -2.60 1.96 11.70
CA GLY A 95 -1.50 1.31 12.42
C GLY A 95 -0.18 1.37 11.65
N MET A 96 -0.21 1.07 10.35
CA MET A 96 0.96 1.19 9.47
C MET A 96 1.47 2.64 9.40
N ILE A 97 0.57 3.62 9.29
CA ILE A 97 0.92 5.04 9.27
C ILE A 97 1.50 5.48 10.62
N ALA A 98 0.95 5.03 11.74
CA ALA A 98 1.47 5.32 13.06
C ALA A 98 2.89 4.78 13.26
N PHE A 99 3.14 3.54 12.84
CA PHE A 99 4.47 2.94 12.81
C PHE A 99 5.46 3.74 11.95
N ALA A 100 5.04 4.13 10.74
CA ALA A 100 5.88 4.94 9.85
C ALA A 100 6.27 6.28 10.49
N LYS A 101 5.32 6.95 11.18
CA LYS A 101 5.57 8.21 11.91
C LYS A 101 6.56 8.01 13.05
N ASP A 102 6.46 6.94 13.80
CA ASP A 102 7.39 6.61 14.89
C ASP A 102 8.84 6.45 14.39
N LEU A 103 8.98 5.96 13.16
CA LEU A 103 10.27 5.86 12.47
C LEU A 103 10.71 7.16 11.76
N ASN A 104 10.01 8.27 11.94
CA ASN A 104 10.24 9.53 11.19
C ASN A 104 10.21 9.32 9.66
N PHE A 105 9.39 8.38 9.19
CA PHE A 105 9.21 8.09 7.79
C PHE A 105 8.03 8.90 7.22
N PRO A 106 8.14 9.49 5.99
CA PRO A 106 7.04 10.25 5.40
C PRO A 106 5.81 9.36 5.21
N THR A 107 4.66 9.87 5.58
CA THR A 107 3.39 9.14 5.51
C THR A 107 2.52 9.55 4.33
N THR A 108 2.86 10.64 3.65
CA THR A 108 2.18 11.10 2.44
C THR A 108 3.17 11.32 1.30
N LEU A 109 2.68 11.21 0.07
CA LEU A 109 3.47 11.52 -1.12
C LEU A 109 3.93 12.98 -1.10
N LYS A 110 3.10 13.90 -0.57
CA LYS A 110 3.45 15.32 -0.43
C LYS A 110 4.62 15.52 0.53
N GLU A 111 4.63 14.87 1.68
CA GLU A 111 5.75 14.90 2.65
C GLU A 111 7.04 14.33 2.04
N ALA A 112 6.92 13.35 1.15
CA ALA A 112 8.04 12.76 0.43
C ALA A 112 8.55 13.60 -0.75
N GLY A 113 7.96 14.77 -1.00
CA GLY A 113 8.37 15.68 -2.08
C GLY A 113 7.68 15.41 -3.44
N ALA A 114 6.68 14.52 -3.49
CA ALA A 114 5.94 14.30 -4.72
C ALA A 114 5.06 15.51 -5.10
N THR A 115 4.88 15.68 -6.40
CA THR A 115 4.02 16.71 -7.00
C THR A 115 2.83 16.08 -7.71
N ARG A 116 1.91 16.89 -8.21
CA ARG A 116 0.81 16.43 -9.06
C ARG A 116 1.27 15.75 -10.35
N GLU A 117 2.43 16.12 -10.85
CA GLU A 117 3.02 15.47 -12.01
C GLU A 117 3.38 14.01 -11.74
N HIS A 118 3.90 13.69 -10.55
CA HIS A 118 4.17 12.32 -10.14
C HIS A 118 2.89 11.47 -10.12
N LEU A 119 1.76 12.02 -9.62
CA LEU A 119 0.47 11.33 -9.66
C LEU A 119 0.02 11.07 -11.10
N ASN A 120 0.16 12.06 -11.97
CA ASN A 120 -0.20 11.92 -13.39
C ASN A 120 0.69 10.86 -14.09
N ARG A 121 1.99 10.82 -13.79
CA ARG A 121 2.90 9.77 -14.29
C ARG A 121 2.44 8.38 -13.85
N MET A 122 2.06 8.20 -12.59
CA MET A 122 1.55 6.93 -12.07
C MET A 122 0.27 6.48 -12.78
N LEU A 123 -0.68 7.39 -12.98
CA LEU A 123 -1.94 7.09 -13.67
C LEU A 123 -1.73 6.79 -15.16
N THR A 124 -0.83 7.53 -15.81
CA THR A 124 -0.46 7.29 -17.21
C THR A 124 0.24 5.94 -17.36
N ALA A 125 1.18 5.62 -16.47
CA ALA A 125 1.87 4.32 -16.48
C ALA A 125 0.88 3.17 -16.26
N ALA A 126 -0.07 3.31 -15.33
CA ALA A 126 -1.09 2.29 -15.07
C ALA A 126 -1.97 1.99 -16.29
N LYS A 127 -2.20 2.99 -17.15
CA LYS A 127 -2.97 2.83 -18.40
C LYS A 127 -2.19 2.25 -19.56
N ASN A 128 -0.87 1.99 -19.38
CA ASN A 128 -0.05 1.38 -20.42
C ASN A 128 -0.51 -0.08 -20.69
N PRO A 129 -0.84 -0.45 -21.94
CA PRO A 129 -1.27 -1.81 -22.29
C PRO A 129 -0.30 -2.90 -21.86
N GLN A 130 1.00 -2.64 -21.81
CA GLN A 130 2.03 -3.58 -21.36
C GLN A 130 1.91 -3.94 -19.86
N LEU A 131 1.22 -3.10 -19.08
CA LEU A 131 1.01 -3.31 -17.64
C LEU A 131 -0.38 -3.86 -17.32
N LYS A 132 -1.20 -4.19 -18.33
CA LYS A 132 -2.56 -4.71 -18.18
C LYS A 132 -2.61 -5.92 -17.23
N SER A 133 -1.71 -6.88 -17.39
CA SER A 133 -1.65 -8.06 -16.54
C SER A 133 -1.38 -7.73 -15.07
N LYS A 134 -0.59 -6.69 -14.80
CA LYS A 134 -0.31 -6.24 -13.40
C LYS A 134 -1.56 -5.69 -12.73
N LEU A 135 -2.40 -4.96 -13.46
CA LEU A 135 -3.67 -4.45 -12.94
C LEU A 135 -4.68 -5.57 -12.69
N GLN A 136 -4.73 -6.55 -13.60
CA GLN A 136 -5.65 -7.68 -13.52
C GLN A 136 -5.29 -8.67 -12.40
N ASN A 137 -4.01 -8.75 -12.03
CA ASN A 137 -3.52 -9.63 -10.96
C ASN A 137 -3.51 -8.96 -9.56
N MET A 138 -4.02 -7.73 -9.43
CA MET A 138 -4.19 -7.12 -8.10
C MET A 138 -5.26 -7.85 -7.28
N PRO A 139 -5.20 -7.83 -5.95
CA PRO A 139 -6.26 -8.37 -5.09
C PRO A 139 -7.65 -7.85 -5.47
N THR A 140 -7.75 -6.57 -5.81
CA THR A 140 -8.93 -5.98 -6.48
C THR A 140 -8.54 -5.69 -7.93
N PRO A 141 -8.88 -6.56 -8.89
CA PRO A 141 -8.51 -6.40 -10.29
C PRO A 141 -9.06 -5.11 -10.89
N MET A 142 -8.27 -4.48 -11.76
CA MET A 142 -8.66 -3.25 -12.46
C MET A 142 -8.58 -3.44 -13.96
N ASP A 143 -9.56 -2.91 -14.67
CA ASP A 143 -9.63 -2.88 -16.12
C ASP A 143 -9.58 -1.42 -16.61
N VAL A 144 -8.58 -1.12 -17.45
CA VAL A 144 -8.38 0.22 -17.99
C VAL A 144 -9.56 0.64 -18.88
N GLU A 145 -10.10 -0.28 -19.67
CA GLU A 145 -11.20 0.00 -20.61
C GLU A 145 -12.52 0.29 -19.87
N LYS A 146 -12.68 -0.28 -18.66
CA LYS A 146 -13.82 0.01 -17.77
C LYS A 146 -13.65 1.27 -16.93
N GLY A 147 -12.51 1.97 -17.06
CA GLY A 147 -12.21 3.18 -16.29
C GLY A 147 -11.83 2.91 -14.83
N ASP A 148 -11.46 1.68 -14.47
CA ASP A 148 -11.17 1.31 -13.08
C ASP A 148 -9.94 2.05 -12.52
N VAL A 149 -8.97 2.39 -13.36
CA VAL A 149 -7.80 3.18 -12.93
C VAL A 149 -8.26 4.55 -12.40
N ASP A 150 -9.17 5.22 -13.10
CA ASP A 150 -9.67 6.53 -12.67
C ASP A 150 -10.65 6.41 -11.49
N ARG A 151 -11.41 5.32 -11.41
CA ARG A 151 -12.42 5.10 -10.36
C ARG A 151 -11.82 4.60 -9.05
N MET A 152 -10.78 3.76 -9.09
CA MET A 152 -10.20 3.12 -7.92
C MET A 152 -8.78 3.59 -7.62
N MET A 153 -7.86 3.55 -8.60
CA MET A 153 -6.45 3.89 -8.36
C MET A 153 -6.25 5.39 -8.12
N LYS A 154 -6.90 6.24 -8.90
CA LYS A 154 -6.77 7.70 -8.74
C LYS A 154 -7.17 8.17 -7.33
N PRO A 155 -8.31 7.76 -6.74
CA PRO A 155 -8.63 8.09 -5.35
C PRO A 155 -7.59 7.58 -4.32
N VAL A 156 -7.01 6.40 -4.53
CA VAL A 156 -5.94 5.87 -3.67
C VAL A 156 -4.71 6.78 -3.73
N LEU A 157 -4.29 7.21 -4.92
CA LEU A 157 -3.15 8.11 -5.08
C LEU A 157 -3.42 9.51 -4.51
N GLU A 158 -4.64 10.02 -4.65
CA GLU A 158 -5.07 11.27 -3.99
C GLU A 158 -5.05 11.14 -2.46
N ALA A 159 -5.50 10.01 -1.94
CA ALA A 159 -5.40 9.70 -0.51
C ALA A 159 -3.94 9.66 -0.06
N ALA A 160 -3.07 8.96 -0.80
CA ALA A 160 -1.64 8.91 -0.52
C ALA A 160 -0.96 10.28 -0.61
N PHE A 161 -1.43 11.15 -1.49
CA PHE A 161 -0.89 12.51 -1.61
C PHE A 161 -1.29 13.42 -0.44
N THR A 162 -2.55 13.28 0.03
CA THR A 162 -3.14 14.19 1.02
C THR A 162 -3.18 13.63 2.45
N GLY A 163 -2.96 12.33 2.64
CA GLY A 163 -3.13 11.63 3.91
C GLY A 163 -4.59 11.28 4.24
N LYS A 164 -5.55 11.51 3.33
CA LYS A 164 -6.98 11.34 3.59
C LYS A 164 -7.48 9.96 3.15
N LEU A 165 -7.43 8.96 4.03
CA LEU A 165 -7.91 7.60 3.74
C LEU A 165 -9.39 7.54 3.34
N SER A 166 -10.19 8.54 3.72
CA SER A 166 -11.61 8.63 3.36
C SER A 166 -11.88 8.78 1.86
N LEU A 167 -10.88 9.20 1.08
CA LEU A 167 -10.99 9.32 -0.38
C LEU A 167 -11.00 7.95 -1.10
N ILE A 168 -10.52 6.91 -0.46
CA ILE A 168 -10.43 5.57 -1.05
C ILE A 168 -11.83 4.95 -1.10
N PRO A 169 -12.28 4.40 -2.25
CA PRO A 169 -13.61 3.83 -2.40
C PRO A 169 -13.85 2.57 -1.55
#